data_6a51ff9534f7eddc5db6950c015c5364
#
_entry.id   6a51ff9534f7eddc5db6950c015c5364
#
_cell.length_a   1.000
_cell.length_b   1.000
_cell.length_c   1.000
_cell.angle_alpha   90.00
_cell.angle_beta   90.00
_cell.angle_gamma   90.00
#
_symmetry.space_group_name_H-M   'P 1'
#
loop_
_entity.id
_entity.type
_entity.pdbx_description
1 polymer ?
#
loop_
_entity_poly.entity_id
_entity_poly.type
_entity_poly.pdbx_seq_one_letter_code
_entity_poly.pdbx_strand_id
1 'polypeptide(L)'
;MTQIALVTGAAQGLGFSIARQLFAAGYAVVLSDLSLAAAQAAADELDASGERVLALQLDVASKADFEAALAAVLQRFKALHVVVNNAAMTMTTPVMQISPEEFDRVMSVNTRGTFVGCQVFGSYLAGQGYGRIINMASLAGQNGGTATGAHYAASKGAIVTLTKIFAKELAAAGVTVNAIAPGPIESPAVRAAVPPERLEKLIEGIPVKRLGDADFLGKLVVQLASADAYFTTGATWDVNGGLFMR
;
A
#
# COMPACT_ATOMS: atom_id res chain seq x y z
N MET A 1 11.47 -14.16 17.27
CA MET A 1 10.90 -12.84 17.67
C MET A 1 9.79 -12.51 16.70
N THR A 2 8.69 -11.93 17.17
CA THR A 2 7.58 -11.47 16.33
C THR A 2 8.05 -10.30 15.47
N GLN A 3 7.86 -10.37 14.16
CA GLN A 3 8.15 -9.26 13.26
C GLN A 3 7.02 -8.22 13.31
N ILE A 4 7.37 -6.96 13.10
CA ILE A 4 6.46 -5.82 13.20
C ILE A 4 6.24 -5.24 11.81
N ALA A 5 4.98 -5.11 11.40
CA ALA A 5 4.58 -4.55 10.12
C ALA A 5 3.73 -3.30 10.31
N LEU A 6 3.99 -2.23 9.56
CA LEU A 6 3.17 -1.02 9.50
C LEU A 6 2.49 -0.94 8.14
N VAL A 7 1.18 -0.70 8.13
CA VAL A 7 0.37 -0.52 6.93
C VAL A 7 -0.30 0.86 6.95
N THR A 8 -0.07 1.68 5.93
CA THR A 8 -0.72 2.99 5.81
C THR A 8 -2.07 2.87 5.11
N GLY A 9 -3.08 3.68 5.52
CA GLY A 9 -4.44 3.59 5.00
C GLY A 9 -5.08 2.23 5.32
N ALA A 10 -4.91 1.76 6.56
CA ALA A 10 -5.26 0.40 6.96
C ALA A 10 -6.61 0.29 7.67
N ALA A 11 -7.36 1.38 7.82
CA ALA A 11 -8.65 1.36 8.51
C ALA A 11 -9.74 0.57 7.75
N GLN A 12 -9.58 0.36 6.44
CA GLN A 12 -10.58 -0.32 5.61
C GLN A 12 -10.00 -0.86 4.31
N GLY A 13 -10.83 -1.60 3.56
CA GLY A 13 -10.54 -2.03 2.18
C GLY A 13 -9.27 -2.85 2.05
N LEU A 14 -8.45 -2.54 1.03
CA LEU A 14 -7.23 -3.29 0.73
C LEU A 14 -6.21 -3.20 1.87
N GLY A 15 -6.04 -2.00 2.47
CA GLY A 15 -5.10 -1.82 3.59
C GLY A 15 -5.46 -2.69 4.80
N PHE A 16 -6.75 -2.77 5.15
CA PHE A 16 -7.22 -3.65 6.23
C PHE A 16 -7.05 -5.13 5.89
N SER A 17 -7.35 -5.54 4.65
CA SER A 17 -7.11 -6.93 4.21
C SER A 17 -5.63 -7.29 4.30
N ILE A 18 -4.73 -6.40 3.89
CA ILE A 18 -3.27 -6.59 4.04
C ILE A 18 -2.89 -6.74 5.52
N ALA A 19 -3.38 -5.84 6.38
CA ALA A 19 -3.12 -5.89 7.83
C ALA A 19 -3.59 -7.22 8.43
N ARG A 20 -4.78 -7.69 8.04
CA ARG A 20 -5.35 -8.97 8.48
C ARG A 20 -4.49 -10.17 8.07
N GLN A 21 -4.00 -10.20 6.83
CA GLN A 21 -3.15 -11.30 6.35
C GLN A 21 -1.77 -11.30 7.05
N LEU A 22 -1.18 -10.12 7.29
CA LEU A 22 0.06 -10.00 8.08
C LEU A 22 -0.15 -10.48 9.52
N PHE A 23 -1.25 -10.09 10.16
CA PHE A 23 -1.60 -10.53 11.51
C PHE A 23 -1.79 -12.05 11.58
N ALA A 24 -2.52 -12.62 10.62
CA ALA A 24 -2.73 -14.07 10.52
C ALA A 24 -1.41 -14.84 10.28
N ALA A 25 -0.44 -14.22 9.61
CA ALA A 25 0.90 -14.76 9.41
C ALA A 25 1.83 -14.59 10.63
N GLY A 26 1.34 -14.05 11.75
CA GLY A 26 2.09 -13.96 13.02
C GLY A 26 2.82 -12.64 13.25
N TYR A 27 2.65 -11.63 12.38
CA TYR A 27 3.20 -10.30 12.61
C TYR A 27 2.44 -9.57 13.73
N ALA A 28 3.10 -8.69 14.45
CA ALA A 28 2.42 -7.59 15.12
C ALA A 28 2.19 -6.48 14.07
N VAL A 29 1.00 -5.88 14.07
CA VAL A 29 0.58 -4.99 12.99
C VAL A 29 0.23 -3.62 13.50
N VAL A 30 0.79 -2.60 12.86
CA VAL A 30 0.45 -1.20 13.08
C VAL A 30 -0.48 -0.76 11.97
N LEU A 31 -1.73 -0.47 12.31
CA LEU A 31 -2.73 0.07 11.40
C LEU A 31 -2.69 1.59 11.48
N SER A 32 -2.26 2.26 10.43
CA SER A 32 -2.29 3.72 10.41
C SER A 32 -3.26 4.26 9.36
N ASP A 33 -3.94 5.34 9.72
CA ASP A 33 -4.90 6.01 8.85
C ASP A 33 -4.97 7.51 9.19
N LEU A 34 -5.54 8.31 8.30
CA LEU A 34 -5.81 9.73 8.56
C LEU A 34 -6.77 9.90 9.74
N SER A 35 -7.72 8.97 9.90
CA SER A 35 -8.65 8.90 11.02
C SER A 35 -8.17 7.92 12.09
N LEU A 36 -7.69 8.42 13.22
CA LEU A 36 -7.31 7.56 14.36
C LEU A 36 -8.49 6.68 14.82
N ALA A 37 -9.70 7.23 14.86
CA ALA A 37 -10.88 6.48 15.30
C ALA A 37 -11.17 5.29 14.37
N ALA A 38 -11.03 5.47 13.05
CA ALA A 38 -11.20 4.38 12.08
C ALA A 38 -10.07 3.34 12.19
N ALA A 39 -8.82 3.78 12.37
CA ALA A 39 -7.69 2.88 12.59
C ALA A 39 -7.85 2.06 13.89
N GLN A 40 -8.37 2.69 14.96
CA GLN A 40 -8.61 2.01 16.22
C GLN A 40 -9.73 0.96 16.09
N ALA A 41 -10.84 1.30 15.45
CA ALA A 41 -11.91 0.32 15.21
C ALA A 41 -11.43 -0.90 14.41
N ALA A 42 -10.60 -0.67 13.39
CA ALA A 42 -9.99 -1.75 12.61
C ALA A 42 -8.98 -2.57 13.43
N ALA A 43 -8.22 -1.95 14.32
CA ALA A 43 -7.30 -2.63 15.23
C ALA A 43 -8.05 -3.51 16.23
N ASP A 44 -9.14 -3.01 16.82
CA ASP A 44 -9.99 -3.74 17.77
C ASP A 44 -10.68 -4.95 17.08
N GLU A 45 -11.11 -4.80 15.82
CA GLU A 45 -11.63 -5.89 15.01
C GLU A 45 -10.57 -6.98 14.76
N LEU A 46 -9.33 -6.57 14.55
CA LEU A 46 -8.24 -7.49 14.23
C LEU A 46 -7.72 -8.25 15.46
N ASP A 47 -7.58 -7.57 16.58
CA ASP A 47 -7.09 -8.12 17.84
C ASP A 47 -7.67 -7.36 19.04
N ALA A 48 -8.78 -7.84 19.58
CA ALA A 48 -9.42 -7.23 20.74
C ALA A 48 -8.55 -7.20 22.02
N SER A 49 -7.49 -8.03 22.09
CA SER A 49 -6.54 -7.98 23.19
C SER A 49 -5.60 -6.79 23.12
N GLY A 50 -5.37 -6.24 21.93
CA GLY A 50 -4.41 -5.16 21.69
C GLY A 50 -2.93 -5.55 21.86
N GLU A 51 -2.64 -6.84 22.06
CA GLU A 51 -1.25 -7.28 22.31
C GLU A 51 -0.36 -7.13 21.09
N ARG A 52 -0.88 -7.51 19.89
CA ARG A 52 -0.15 -7.51 18.63
C ARG A 52 -0.63 -6.46 17.64
N VAL A 53 -1.46 -5.51 18.06
CA VAL A 53 -1.91 -4.41 17.21
C VAL A 53 -1.62 -3.06 17.83
N LEU A 54 -1.48 -2.05 16.97
CA LEU A 54 -1.37 -0.65 17.34
C LEU A 54 -2.09 0.19 16.30
N ALA A 55 -3.02 1.04 16.71
CA ALA A 55 -3.62 2.05 15.85
C ALA A 55 -2.86 3.37 15.94
N LEU A 56 -2.59 4.01 14.80
CA LEU A 56 -1.94 5.32 14.74
C LEU A 56 -2.66 6.26 13.78
N GLN A 57 -2.72 7.53 14.13
CA GLN A 57 -3.02 8.57 13.15
C GLN A 57 -1.78 8.86 12.32
N LEU A 58 -1.94 8.92 10.99
CA LEU A 58 -0.88 9.27 10.07
C LEU A 58 -1.46 9.92 8.81
N ASP A 59 -1.17 11.20 8.61
CA ASP A 59 -1.34 11.85 7.31
C ASP A 59 -0.08 11.60 6.47
N VAL A 60 -0.22 10.78 5.42
CA VAL A 60 0.91 10.46 4.53
C VAL A 60 1.41 11.67 3.73
N ALA A 61 0.71 12.80 3.73
CA ALA A 61 1.22 14.05 3.18
C ALA A 61 2.17 14.81 4.13
N SER A 62 2.28 14.37 5.41
CA SER A 62 3.09 14.99 6.46
C SER A 62 4.32 14.14 6.82
N LYS A 63 5.53 14.67 6.59
CA LYS A 63 6.76 13.99 7.03
C LYS A 63 6.84 13.86 8.54
N ALA A 64 6.38 14.87 9.27
CA ALA A 64 6.38 14.85 10.73
C ALA A 64 5.53 13.70 11.29
N ASP A 65 4.41 13.37 10.64
CA ASP A 65 3.54 12.27 11.04
C ASP A 65 4.23 10.91 10.83
N PHE A 66 5.01 10.75 9.75
CA PHE A 66 5.82 9.54 9.54
C PHE A 66 6.88 9.37 10.64
N GLU A 67 7.57 10.47 11.01
CA GLU A 67 8.57 10.47 12.07
C GLU A 67 7.93 10.14 13.43
N ALA A 68 6.78 10.73 13.74
CA ALA A 68 6.01 10.45 14.95
C ALA A 68 5.51 8.99 14.98
N ALA A 69 5.01 8.47 13.85
CA ALA A 69 4.58 7.09 13.73
C ALA A 69 5.73 6.12 13.99
N LEU A 70 6.91 6.37 13.41
CA LEU A 70 8.09 5.55 13.69
C LEU A 70 8.44 5.56 15.18
N ALA A 71 8.46 6.73 15.81
CA ALA A 71 8.74 6.85 17.25
C ALA A 71 7.74 6.05 18.10
N ALA A 72 6.44 6.13 17.78
CA ALA A 72 5.38 5.39 18.48
C ALA A 72 5.53 3.87 18.30
N VAL A 73 5.85 3.40 17.10
CA VAL A 73 6.11 1.97 16.83
C VAL A 73 7.29 1.49 17.66
N LEU A 74 8.39 2.25 17.68
CA LEU A 74 9.58 1.89 18.45
C LEU A 74 9.34 1.95 19.96
N GLN A 75 8.51 2.87 20.43
CA GLN A 75 8.12 2.92 21.84
C GLN A 75 7.33 1.65 22.23
N ARG A 76 6.39 1.21 21.40
CA ARG A 76 5.49 0.08 21.68
C ARG A 76 6.15 -1.28 21.47
N PHE A 77 6.83 -1.47 20.34
CA PHE A 77 7.33 -2.79 19.91
C PHE A 77 8.85 -2.91 19.88
N LYS A 78 9.59 -1.81 20.09
CA LYS A 78 11.05 -1.73 20.06
C LYS A 78 11.72 -2.00 18.71
N ALA A 79 10.93 -2.31 17.67
CA ALA A 79 11.41 -2.59 16.32
C ALA A 79 10.35 -2.31 15.26
N LEU A 80 10.78 -2.17 14.02
CA LEU A 80 9.96 -2.18 12.80
C LEU A 80 10.71 -3.02 11.76
N HIS A 81 10.00 -3.86 10.99
CA HIS A 81 10.62 -4.79 10.04
C HIS A 81 10.01 -4.66 8.64
N VAL A 82 8.71 -4.37 8.57
CA VAL A 82 7.94 -4.33 7.32
C VAL A 82 7.14 -3.04 7.24
N VAL A 83 7.14 -2.41 6.07
CA VAL A 83 6.31 -1.23 5.78
C VAL A 83 5.53 -1.46 4.50
N VAL A 84 4.22 -1.21 4.55
CA VAL A 84 3.36 -1.23 3.38
C VAL A 84 2.82 0.19 3.14
N ASN A 85 3.34 0.85 2.11
CA ASN A 85 2.84 2.15 1.66
C ASN A 85 1.60 1.91 0.80
N ASN A 86 0.42 1.82 1.45
CA ASN A 86 -0.86 1.52 0.81
C ASN A 86 -1.77 2.75 0.68
N ALA A 87 -1.72 3.70 1.62
CA ALA A 87 -2.57 4.88 1.60
C ALA A 87 -2.56 5.58 0.25
N ALA A 88 -3.73 5.88 -0.29
CA ALA A 88 -3.86 6.53 -1.59
C ALA A 88 -5.20 7.28 -1.70
N MET A 89 -5.17 8.36 -2.47
CA MET A 89 -6.35 9.07 -2.94
C MET A 89 -6.63 8.68 -4.38
N THR A 90 -7.87 8.22 -4.65
CA THR A 90 -8.34 7.89 -6.00
C THR A 90 -9.42 8.88 -6.40
N MET A 91 -9.20 9.56 -7.53
CA MET A 91 -10.14 10.49 -8.14
C MET A 91 -10.41 10.06 -9.58
N THR A 92 -11.61 10.38 -10.08
CA THR A 92 -12.07 9.95 -11.42
C THR A 92 -12.40 11.14 -12.33
N THR A 93 -11.98 12.34 -11.96
CA THR A 93 -12.20 13.58 -12.71
C THR A 93 -11.68 13.44 -14.14
N PRO A 94 -12.47 13.81 -15.17
CA PRO A 94 -12.02 13.79 -16.54
C PRO A 94 -10.76 14.63 -16.74
N VAL A 95 -9.80 14.13 -17.53
CA VAL A 95 -8.44 14.71 -17.63
C VAL A 95 -8.42 16.21 -17.94
N MET A 96 -9.32 16.68 -18.82
CA MET A 96 -9.39 18.10 -19.19
C MET A 96 -10.07 18.99 -18.13
N GLN A 97 -10.58 18.40 -17.04
CA GLN A 97 -11.27 19.09 -15.94
C GLN A 97 -10.49 19.01 -14.62
N ILE A 98 -9.37 18.30 -14.60
CA ILE A 98 -8.53 18.21 -13.41
C ILE A 98 -7.90 19.58 -13.14
N SER A 99 -8.19 20.16 -11.97
CA SER A 99 -7.53 21.40 -11.57
C SER A 99 -6.08 21.14 -11.08
N PRO A 100 -5.18 22.13 -11.17
CA PRO A 100 -3.85 22.01 -10.58
C PRO A 100 -3.86 21.61 -9.10
N GLU A 101 -4.79 22.14 -8.32
CA GLU A 101 -4.90 21.87 -6.89
C GLU A 101 -5.34 20.42 -6.61
N GLU A 102 -6.25 19.88 -7.44
CA GLU A 102 -6.64 18.46 -7.36
C GLU A 102 -5.46 17.56 -7.76
N PHE A 103 -4.75 17.94 -8.83
CA PHE A 103 -3.55 17.22 -9.27
C PHE A 103 -2.50 17.18 -8.15
N ASP A 104 -2.17 18.34 -7.57
CA ASP A 104 -1.17 18.44 -6.51
C ASP A 104 -1.56 17.65 -5.25
N ARG A 105 -2.84 17.66 -4.89
CA ARG A 105 -3.35 16.89 -3.75
C ARG A 105 -3.17 15.39 -3.95
N VAL A 106 -3.51 14.85 -5.13
CA VAL A 106 -3.34 13.43 -5.45
C VAL A 106 -1.85 13.06 -5.46
N MET A 107 -1.00 13.89 -6.07
CA MET A 107 0.46 13.68 -6.08
C MET A 107 1.05 13.76 -4.68
N SER A 108 0.58 14.68 -3.85
CA SER A 108 1.02 14.83 -2.46
C SER A 108 0.72 13.57 -1.63
N VAL A 109 -0.49 13.05 -1.71
CA VAL A 109 -0.88 11.84 -0.96
C VAL A 109 -0.17 10.61 -1.53
N ASN A 110 -0.29 10.36 -2.82
CA ASN A 110 0.12 9.09 -3.41
C ASN A 110 1.64 9.00 -3.63
N THR A 111 2.22 10.00 -4.31
CA THR A 111 3.63 9.98 -4.72
C THR A 111 4.54 10.45 -3.61
N ARG A 112 4.30 11.66 -3.08
CA ARG A 112 5.11 12.21 -2.00
C ARG A 112 4.97 11.39 -0.73
N GLY A 113 3.75 10.93 -0.38
CA GLY A 113 3.54 10.05 0.76
C GLY A 113 4.36 8.76 0.66
N THR A 114 4.33 8.06 -0.48
CA THR A 114 5.17 6.87 -0.69
C THR A 114 6.66 7.20 -0.62
N PHE A 115 7.10 8.33 -1.21
CA PHE A 115 8.49 8.77 -1.14
C PHE A 115 8.94 9.01 0.30
N VAL A 116 8.16 9.75 1.08
CA VAL A 116 8.47 10.06 2.49
C VAL A 116 8.46 8.78 3.34
N GLY A 117 7.48 7.89 3.13
CA GLY A 117 7.43 6.60 3.81
C GLY A 117 8.67 5.76 3.54
N CYS A 118 9.10 5.66 2.27
CA CYS A 118 10.35 5.00 1.92
C CYS A 118 11.58 5.69 2.53
N GLN A 119 11.61 7.02 2.60
CA GLN A 119 12.73 7.78 3.16
C GLN A 119 12.83 7.58 4.67
N VAL A 120 11.76 7.82 5.42
CA VAL A 120 11.79 7.78 6.90
C VAL A 120 11.98 6.35 7.39
N PHE A 121 11.12 5.44 6.95
CA PHE A 121 11.21 4.05 7.41
C PHE A 121 12.41 3.32 6.79
N GLY A 122 12.75 3.60 5.53
CA GLY A 122 13.90 3.00 4.85
C GLY A 122 15.21 3.36 5.53
N SER A 123 15.39 4.61 5.98
CA SER A 123 16.56 5.03 6.75
C SER A 123 16.69 4.24 8.07
N TYR A 124 15.59 4.05 8.80
CA TYR A 124 15.58 3.25 10.01
C TYR A 124 15.92 1.79 9.72
N LEU A 125 15.25 1.16 8.75
CA LEU A 125 15.44 -0.24 8.37
C LEU A 125 16.88 -0.51 7.92
N ALA A 126 17.45 0.39 7.12
CA ALA A 126 18.85 0.32 6.71
C ALA A 126 19.82 0.33 7.89
N GLY A 127 19.55 1.16 8.90
CA GLY A 127 20.33 1.17 10.15
C GLY A 127 20.21 -0.12 10.97
N GLN A 128 19.16 -0.92 10.75
CA GLN A 128 18.97 -2.24 11.39
C GLN A 128 19.57 -3.40 10.57
N GLY A 129 20.01 -3.17 9.33
CA GLY A 129 20.52 -4.22 8.44
C GLY A 129 19.46 -5.18 7.91
N TYR A 130 18.18 -4.86 8.07
CA TYR A 130 17.04 -5.66 7.62
C TYR A 130 15.80 -4.81 7.41
N GLY A 131 15.07 -5.06 6.34
CA GLY A 131 13.76 -4.44 6.12
C GLY A 131 13.05 -4.92 4.86
N ARG A 132 11.73 -4.75 4.85
CA ARG A 132 10.86 -5.03 3.71
C ARG A 132 9.91 -3.85 3.50
N ILE A 133 10.00 -3.22 2.35
CA ILE A 133 9.10 -2.12 1.95
C ILE A 133 8.28 -2.58 0.75
N ILE A 134 6.96 -2.51 0.87
CA ILE A 134 6.03 -2.86 -0.19
C ILE A 134 5.21 -1.63 -0.54
N ASN A 135 5.31 -1.17 -1.79
CA ASN A 135 4.59 0.00 -2.29
C ASN A 135 3.38 -0.45 -3.11
N MET A 136 2.20 0.08 -2.80
CA MET A 136 1.00 -0.21 -3.59
C MET A 136 0.93 0.72 -4.81
N ALA A 137 1.40 0.21 -5.95
CA ALA A 137 1.23 0.82 -7.26
C ALA A 137 -0.19 0.56 -7.81
N SER A 138 -0.36 0.43 -9.11
CA SER A 138 -1.62 0.07 -9.77
C SER A 138 -1.36 -0.27 -11.23
N LEU A 139 -2.24 -1.10 -11.82
CA LEU A 139 -2.36 -1.25 -13.27
C LEU A 139 -2.45 0.11 -13.98
N ALA A 140 -3.18 1.08 -13.39
CA ALA A 140 -3.32 2.42 -13.95
C ALA A 140 -1.98 3.15 -14.14
N GLY A 141 -1.00 2.89 -13.26
CA GLY A 141 0.36 3.43 -13.40
C GLY A 141 1.18 2.81 -14.53
N GLN A 142 0.71 1.73 -15.13
CA GLN A 142 1.39 1.01 -16.20
C GLN A 142 0.77 1.27 -17.57
N ASN A 143 -0.57 1.34 -17.65
CA ASN A 143 -1.30 1.49 -18.92
C ASN A 143 -2.04 2.84 -19.06
N GLY A 144 -1.87 3.77 -18.12
CA GLY A 144 -2.54 5.07 -18.10
C GLY A 144 -3.93 5.06 -17.47
N GLY A 145 -4.45 3.86 -17.13
CA GLY A 145 -5.79 3.70 -16.54
C GLY A 145 -6.93 3.96 -17.54
N THR A 146 -8.09 3.44 -17.22
CA THR A 146 -9.32 3.64 -18.01
C THR A 146 -10.51 4.12 -17.18
N ALA A 147 -10.44 3.89 -15.86
CA ALA A 147 -11.51 4.18 -14.90
C ALA A 147 -11.09 5.17 -13.81
N THR A 148 -9.82 5.60 -13.81
CA THR A 148 -9.25 6.54 -12.83
C THR A 148 -8.74 7.80 -13.50
N GLY A 149 -8.64 8.91 -12.76
CA GLY A 149 -8.12 10.16 -13.29
C GLY A 149 -6.63 10.07 -13.65
N ALA A 150 -6.20 10.94 -14.58
CA ALA A 150 -4.83 10.98 -15.09
C ALA A 150 -3.79 11.22 -13.97
N HIS A 151 -4.10 12.06 -12.98
CA HIS A 151 -3.25 12.32 -11.82
C HIS A 151 -3.06 11.07 -10.94
N TYR A 152 -4.10 10.24 -10.77
CA TYR A 152 -3.96 8.94 -10.09
C TYR A 152 -3.01 8.01 -10.88
N ALA A 153 -3.26 7.85 -12.19
CA ALA A 153 -2.42 7.02 -13.05
C ALA A 153 -0.95 7.50 -13.02
N ALA A 154 -0.72 8.81 -13.17
CA ALA A 154 0.62 9.41 -13.06
C ALA A 154 1.27 9.14 -11.70
N SER A 155 0.52 9.30 -10.60
CA SER A 155 1.04 9.04 -9.26
C SER A 155 1.45 7.58 -9.07
N LYS A 156 0.68 6.62 -9.61
CA LYS A 156 0.98 5.20 -9.51
C LYS A 156 2.14 4.77 -10.42
N GLY A 157 2.34 5.44 -11.56
CA GLY A 157 3.54 5.30 -12.39
C GLY A 157 4.80 5.79 -11.68
N ALA A 158 4.70 6.93 -10.99
CA ALA A 158 5.80 7.46 -10.18
C ALA A 158 6.20 6.49 -9.05
N ILE A 159 5.25 5.80 -8.40
CA ILE A 159 5.53 4.79 -7.37
C ILE A 159 6.38 3.64 -7.91
N VAL A 160 6.11 3.17 -9.14
CA VAL A 160 6.93 2.13 -9.79
C VAL A 160 8.38 2.58 -9.95
N THR A 161 8.59 3.84 -10.34
CA THR A 161 9.93 4.41 -10.48
C THR A 161 10.62 4.59 -9.13
N LEU A 162 9.92 5.16 -8.13
CA LEU A 162 10.43 5.32 -6.76
C LEU A 162 10.84 3.97 -6.15
N THR A 163 10.06 2.92 -6.38
CA THR A 163 10.39 1.56 -5.93
C THR A 163 11.76 1.12 -6.40
N LYS A 164 12.10 1.33 -7.68
CA LYS A 164 13.40 0.97 -8.25
C LYS A 164 14.54 1.81 -7.65
N ILE A 165 14.30 3.10 -7.42
CA ILE A 165 15.29 4.00 -6.84
C ILE A 165 15.62 3.57 -5.41
N PHE A 166 14.61 3.40 -4.55
CA PHE A 166 14.82 2.99 -3.17
C PHE A 166 15.33 1.55 -3.04
N ALA A 167 14.92 0.65 -3.96
CA ALA A 167 15.47 -0.70 -4.02
C ALA A 167 16.99 -0.69 -4.24
N LYS A 168 17.47 0.11 -5.20
CA LYS A 168 18.90 0.26 -5.47
C LYS A 168 19.66 0.89 -4.29
N GLU A 169 19.08 1.90 -3.68
CA GLU A 169 19.70 2.63 -2.57
C GLU A 169 19.83 1.79 -1.31
N LEU A 170 18.81 0.98 -0.99
CA LEU A 170 18.70 0.29 0.30
C LEU A 170 19.16 -1.17 0.27
N ALA A 171 19.39 -1.77 -0.92
CA ALA A 171 19.68 -3.19 -1.06
C ALA A 171 20.94 -3.62 -0.28
N ALA A 172 22.02 -2.84 -0.35
CA ALA A 172 23.28 -3.14 0.33
C ALA A 172 23.14 -3.14 1.87
N ALA A 173 22.11 -2.47 2.38
CA ALA A 173 21.78 -2.46 3.81
C ALA A 173 20.76 -3.56 4.20
N GLY A 174 20.51 -4.56 3.35
CA GLY A 174 19.62 -5.69 3.64
C GLY A 174 18.12 -5.37 3.55
N VAL A 175 17.75 -4.22 2.96
CA VAL A 175 16.36 -3.81 2.79
C VAL A 175 15.91 -4.05 1.36
N THR A 176 14.80 -4.77 1.17
CA THR A 176 14.16 -4.90 -0.13
C THR A 176 13.00 -3.94 -0.28
N VAL A 177 12.83 -3.40 -1.48
CA VAL A 177 11.73 -2.50 -1.83
C VAL A 177 11.07 -3.00 -3.10
N ASN A 178 9.79 -3.38 -3.02
CA ASN A 178 9.03 -3.91 -4.14
C ASN A 178 7.69 -3.18 -4.28
N ALA A 179 7.11 -3.25 -5.47
CA ALA A 179 5.76 -2.76 -5.72
C ALA A 179 4.81 -3.90 -6.07
N ILE A 180 3.54 -3.73 -5.73
CA ILE A 180 2.43 -4.52 -6.25
C ILE A 180 1.57 -3.59 -7.09
N ALA A 181 1.19 -4.03 -8.29
CA ALA A 181 0.34 -3.28 -9.23
C ALA A 181 -0.99 -4.03 -9.44
N PRO A 182 -1.99 -3.80 -8.57
CA PRO A 182 -3.29 -4.42 -8.70
C PRO A 182 -4.06 -3.90 -9.91
N GLY A 183 -4.85 -4.79 -10.53
CA GLY A 183 -5.98 -4.45 -11.39
C GLY A 183 -7.25 -4.15 -10.57
N PRO A 184 -8.43 -4.29 -11.18
CA PRO A 184 -9.71 -4.13 -10.49
C PRO A 184 -9.88 -5.19 -9.39
N ILE A 185 -10.11 -4.74 -8.16
CA ILE A 185 -10.26 -5.58 -6.97
C ILE A 185 -11.72 -5.56 -6.51
N GLU A 186 -12.23 -6.72 -6.14
CA GLU A 186 -13.55 -6.89 -5.54
C GLU A 186 -13.59 -6.14 -4.19
N SER A 187 -14.56 -5.27 -4.03
CA SER A 187 -14.83 -4.61 -2.76
C SER A 187 -16.30 -4.15 -2.67
N PRO A 188 -16.85 -4.04 -1.46
CA PRO A 188 -18.19 -3.46 -1.27
C PRO A 188 -18.33 -2.08 -1.90
N ALA A 189 -17.27 -1.25 -1.84
CA ALA A 189 -17.26 0.08 -2.42
C ALA A 189 -17.36 0.05 -3.96
N VAL A 190 -16.69 -0.88 -4.63
CA VAL A 190 -16.79 -1.06 -6.08
C VAL A 190 -18.21 -1.51 -6.46
N ARG A 191 -18.79 -2.46 -5.74
CA ARG A 191 -20.16 -2.91 -6.00
C ARG A 191 -21.22 -1.83 -5.76
N ALA A 192 -21.01 -0.98 -4.77
CA ALA A 192 -21.93 0.13 -4.50
C ALA A 192 -21.80 1.30 -5.49
N ALA A 193 -20.58 1.55 -5.99
CA ALA A 193 -20.29 2.70 -6.86
C ALA A 193 -20.47 2.43 -8.35
N VAL A 194 -20.37 1.16 -8.80
CA VAL A 194 -20.40 0.79 -10.23
C VAL A 194 -21.72 0.11 -10.55
N PRO A 195 -22.51 0.65 -11.50
CA PRO A 195 -23.74 -0.01 -11.95
C PRO A 195 -23.48 -1.45 -12.42
N PRO A 196 -24.40 -2.41 -12.17
CA PRO A 196 -24.22 -3.83 -12.49
C PRO A 196 -23.78 -4.11 -13.93
N GLU A 197 -24.45 -3.49 -14.90
CA GLU A 197 -24.12 -3.64 -16.34
C GLU A 197 -22.70 -3.16 -16.68
N ARG A 198 -22.24 -2.12 -15.98
CA ARG A 198 -20.89 -1.58 -16.17
C ARG A 198 -19.84 -2.47 -15.50
N LEU A 199 -20.21 -3.07 -14.38
CA LEU A 199 -19.37 -4.03 -13.67
C LEU A 199 -19.21 -5.33 -14.49
N GLU A 200 -20.28 -5.84 -15.10
CA GLU A 200 -20.23 -7.00 -16.00
C GLU A 200 -19.30 -6.74 -17.19
N LYS A 201 -19.44 -5.61 -17.87
CA LYS A 201 -18.53 -5.24 -18.97
C LYS A 201 -17.08 -5.11 -18.53
N LEU A 202 -16.83 -4.59 -17.32
CA LEU A 202 -15.49 -4.53 -16.75
C LEU A 202 -14.93 -5.94 -16.55
N ILE A 203 -15.71 -6.85 -15.97
CA ILE A 203 -15.32 -8.25 -15.72
C ILE A 203 -15.09 -8.98 -17.05
N GLU A 204 -15.94 -8.78 -18.04
CA GLU A 204 -15.76 -9.36 -19.38
C GLU A 204 -14.45 -8.89 -20.05
N GLY A 205 -14.01 -7.68 -19.77
CA GLY A 205 -12.72 -7.15 -20.25
C GLY A 205 -11.50 -7.78 -19.60
N ILE A 206 -11.64 -8.38 -18.40
CA ILE A 206 -10.53 -9.02 -17.72
C ILE A 206 -10.29 -10.42 -18.32
N PRO A 207 -9.06 -10.76 -18.75
CA PRO A 207 -8.78 -12.09 -19.32
C PRO A 207 -9.22 -13.26 -18.43
N VAL A 208 -9.00 -13.19 -17.11
CA VAL A 208 -9.43 -14.23 -16.16
C VAL A 208 -10.92 -14.15 -15.78
N LYS A 209 -11.69 -13.23 -16.36
CA LYS A 209 -13.16 -13.09 -16.22
C LYS A 209 -13.66 -12.95 -14.78
N ARG A 210 -12.89 -12.34 -13.92
CA ARG A 210 -13.27 -12.04 -12.52
C ARG A 210 -12.44 -10.90 -11.97
N LEU A 211 -12.96 -10.23 -10.95
CA LEU A 211 -12.23 -9.25 -10.16
C LEU A 211 -11.14 -9.93 -9.31
N GLY A 212 -10.10 -9.19 -8.96
CA GLY A 212 -9.08 -9.63 -8.04
C GLY A 212 -9.61 -9.72 -6.60
N ASP A 213 -8.93 -10.50 -5.79
CA ASP A 213 -9.24 -10.71 -4.38
C ASP A 213 -8.26 -9.92 -3.49
N ALA A 214 -8.78 -9.10 -2.59
CA ALA A 214 -7.98 -8.31 -1.65
C ALA A 214 -7.16 -9.21 -0.71
N ASP A 215 -7.70 -10.37 -0.31
CA ASP A 215 -7.00 -11.31 0.55
C ASP A 215 -5.82 -11.98 -0.17
N PHE A 216 -5.95 -12.24 -1.46
CA PHE A 216 -4.82 -12.72 -2.27
C PHE A 216 -3.70 -11.70 -2.32
N LEU A 217 -4.03 -10.40 -2.48
CA LEU A 217 -3.03 -9.33 -2.41
C LEU A 217 -2.35 -9.25 -1.04
N GLY A 218 -3.12 -9.41 0.04
CA GLY A 218 -2.56 -9.48 1.38
C GLY A 218 -1.60 -10.67 1.56
N LYS A 219 -1.92 -11.85 1.03
CA LYS A 219 -1.02 -13.02 1.03
C LYS A 219 0.26 -12.77 0.23
N LEU A 220 0.17 -12.05 -0.90
CA LEU A 220 1.35 -11.66 -1.67
C LEU A 220 2.23 -10.67 -0.89
N VAL A 221 1.62 -9.73 -0.15
CA VAL A 221 2.36 -8.86 0.78
C VAL A 221 3.09 -9.68 1.83
N VAL A 222 2.45 -10.67 2.45
CA VAL A 222 3.09 -11.58 3.42
C VAL A 222 4.30 -12.29 2.79
N GLN A 223 4.17 -12.77 1.55
CA GLN A 223 5.28 -13.40 0.84
C GLN A 223 6.46 -12.44 0.64
N LEU A 224 6.19 -11.20 0.21
CA LEU A 224 7.21 -10.16 0.02
C LEU A 224 7.79 -9.64 1.34
N ALA A 225 7.03 -9.74 2.43
CA ALA A 225 7.44 -9.36 3.77
C ALA A 225 8.34 -10.42 4.45
N SER A 226 8.34 -11.65 3.96
CA SER A 226 9.10 -12.75 4.55
C SER A 226 10.62 -12.56 4.45
N ALA A 227 11.35 -13.23 5.33
CA ALA A 227 12.81 -13.25 5.28
C ALA A 227 13.33 -13.88 3.97
N ASP A 228 12.61 -14.86 3.43
CA ASP A 228 12.98 -15.59 2.20
C ASP A 228 12.90 -14.72 0.93
N ALA A 229 12.18 -13.58 0.99
CA ALA A 229 12.07 -12.64 -0.12
C ALA A 229 13.33 -11.74 -0.30
N TYR A 230 14.47 -12.11 0.27
CA TYR A 230 15.70 -11.29 0.25
C TYR A 230 16.27 -11.07 -1.14
N PHE A 231 16.01 -11.96 -2.10
CA PHE A 231 16.51 -11.87 -3.47
C PHE A 231 15.54 -11.17 -4.44
N THR A 232 14.46 -10.60 -3.92
CA THR A 232 13.47 -9.85 -4.70
C THR A 232 13.47 -8.40 -4.26
N THR A 233 14.02 -7.50 -5.09
CA THR A 233 13.99 -6.05 -4.85
C THR A 233 13.91 -5.29 -6.17
N GLY A 234 13.23 -4.14 -6.16
CA GLY A 234 12.99 -3.31 -7.34
C GLY A 234 11.93 -3.86 -8.31
N ALA A 235 11.31 -4.98 -7.97
CA ALA A 235 10.28 -5.61 -8.81
C ALA A 235 8.92 -4.90 -8.65
N THR A 236 8.13 -4.95 -9.74
CA THR A 236 6.70 -4.66 -9.68
C THR A 236 5.94 -5.94 -9.99
N TRP A 237 5.11 -6.38 -9.07
CA TRP A 237 4.31 -7.59 -9.16
C TRP A 237 2.95 -7.25 -9.76
N ASP A 238 2.71 -7.68 -11.00
CA ASP A 238 1.48 -7.43 -11.73
C ASP A 238 0.40 -8.41 -11.27
N VAL A 239 -0.67 -7.88 -10.65
CA VAL A 239 -1.79 -8.67 -10.12
C VAL A 239 -3.10 -8.11 -10.70
N ASN A 240 -3.30 -8.31 -12.01
CA ASN A 240 -4.31 -7.60 -12.78
C ASN A 240 -5.20 -8.50 -13.66
N GLY A 241 -5.12 -9.83 -13.45
CA GLY A 241 -5.93 -10.79 -14.21
C GLY A 241 -5.63 -10.86 -15.70
N GLY A 242 -4.42 -10.41 -16.13
CA GLY A 242 -3.98 -10.41 -17.51
C GLY A 242 -4.32 -9.13 -18.29
N LEU A 243 -4.82 -8.08 -17.63
CA LEU A 243 -5.11 -6.79 -18.28
C LEU A 243 -3.85 -6.07 -18.76
N PHE A 244 -2.70 -6.39 -18.19
CA PHE A 244 -1.40 -5.91 -18.61
C PHE A 244 -0.37 -7.03 -18.43
N MET A 245 0.41 -7.28 -19.47
CA MET A 245 1.50 -8.27 -19.49
C MET A 245 2.78 -7.57 -19.98
N ARG A 246 3.92 -7.91 -19.38
CA ARG A 246 5.24 -7.40 -19.79
C ARG A 246 5.93 -8.38 -20.70
#